data_0110d205231eba88db1e4e29c1625daf
#
_entry.id   0110d205231eba88db1e4e29c1625daf
#
_cell.length_a   1.000
_cell.length_b   1.000
_cell.length_c   1.000
_cell.angle_alpha   90.00
_cell.angle_beta   90.00
_cell.angle_gamma   90.00
#
_symmetry.space_group_name_H-M   'P 1'
#
loop_
_entity.id
_entity.type
_entity.pdbx_description
1 polymer ?
#
loop_
_entity_poly.entity_id
_entity_poly.type
_entity_poly.pdbx_seq_one_letter_code
_entity_poly.pdbx_strand_id
1 'polypeptide(L)'
;YRAVIEAANAFGRLFTGQMTAAGKVPPANVYVIGAGVAGLAAIGTASSLGAVVRGTDVRPETADQVQSLGGEFVEIPVAQESSDGYAQAMSVDQELAAREVYSREAAASDIVITTALIPGKPAPLLITAEAVAAMKPGSVIVDLGAANGGNCELTVPGRVTVTDNGVTIIGYTDLAG
;
A
#
# COMPACT_ATOMS: atom_id res chain seq x y z
N TYR A 1 11.70 0.10 -2.32
CA TYR A 1 12.30 1.40 -2.65
C TYR A 1 11.77 1.95 -3.97
N ARG A 2 11.96 1.23 -5.09
CA ARG A 2 11.55 1.72 -6.43
C ARG A 2 10.07 2.07 -6.52
N ALA A 3 9.20 1.29 -5.90
CA ALA A 3 7.77 1.56 -5.85
C ALA A 3 7.45 2.96 -5.27
N VAL A 4 8.16 3.37 -4.22
CA VAL A 4 7.99 4.70 -3.61
C VAL A 4 8.45 5.80 -4.58
N ILE A 5 9.55 5.59 -5.29
CA ILE A 5 10.05 6.56 -6.27
C ILE A 5 9.08 6.71 -7.45
N GLU A 6 8.54 5.61 -7.97
CA GLU A 6 7.52 5.65 -9.03
C GLU A 6 6.23 6.33 -8.55
N ALA A 7 5.80 6.03 -7.31
CA ALA A 7 4.65 6.70 -6.70
C ALA A 7 4.89 8.21 -6.56
N ALA A 8 6.07 8.62 -6.09
CA ALA A 8 6.42 10.04 -5.94
C ALA A 8 6.42 10.79 -7.26
N ASN A 9 6.93 10.16 -8.32
CA ASN A 9 6.93 10.71 -9.67
C ASN A 9 5.50 10.90 -10.21
N ALA A 10 4.63 9.89 -10.03
CA ALA A 10 3.26 9.93 -10.52
C ALA A 10 2.34 10.84 -9.68
N PHE A 11 2.60 10.98 -8.37
CA PHE A 11 1.77 11.75 -7.44
C PHE A 11 1.80 13.26 -7.72
N GLY A 12 2.92 13.78 -8.20
CA GLY A 12 3.06 15.19 -8.60
C GLY A 12 2.98 16.21 -7.45
N ARG A 13 2.93 15.75 -6.18
CA ARG A 13 2.99 16.59 -4.99
C ARG A 13 4.13 16.16 -4.07
N LEU A 14 4.38 16.97 -3.03
CA LEU A 14 5.46 16.70 -2.08
C LEU A 14 5.08 15.57 -1.11
N PHE A 15 6.05 14.75 -0.74
CA PHE A 15 5.90 13.78 0.35
C PHE A 15 5.99 14.45 1.71
N THR A 16 6.95 15.37 1.88
CA THR A 16 7.12 16.12 3.12
C THR A 16 6.16 17.30 3.23
N GLY A 17 5.73 17.60 4.46
CA GLY A 17 4.97 18.81 4.72
C GLY A 17 5.86 20.05 4.61
N GLN A 18 5.28 21.18 4.19
CA GLN A 18 5.98 22.46 4.08
C GLN A 18 5.15 23.62 4.61
N MET A 19 5.84 24.62 5.14
CA MET A 19 5.26 25.93 5.41
C MET A 19 5.70 26.91 4.31
N THR A 20 4.73 27.55 3.69
CA THR A 20 4.97 28.54 2.63
C THR A 20 4.37 29.87 3.02
N ALA A 21 4.73 30.94 2.30
CA ALA A 21 4.12 32.26 2.50
C ALA A 21 2.61 32.23 2.21
N ALA A 22 2.14 31.31 1.38
CA ALA A 22 0.73 31.13 1.03
C ALA A 22 -0.02 30.15 1.95
N GLY A 23 0.67 29.54 2.94
CA GLY A 23 0.07 28.64 3.91
C GLY A 23 0.80 27.29 4.04
N LYS A 24 0.18 26.39 4.80
CA LYS A 24 0.71 25.05 5.10
C LYS A 24 0.36 24.06 3.99
N VAL A 25 1.37 23.34 3.52
CA VAL A 25 1.20 22.15 2.67
C VAL A 25 1.36 20.92 3.58
N PRO A 26 0.32 20.09 3.74
CA PRO A 26 0.42 18.87 4.56
C PRO A 26 1.30 17.82 3.89
N PRO A 27 1.95 16.92 4.66
CA PRO A 27 2.67 15.79 4.11
C PRO A 27 1.72 14.81 3.40
N ALA A 28 2.25 14.02 2.46
CA ALA A 28 1.51 12.94 1.84
C ALA A 28 1.22 11.82 2.84
N ASN A 29 0.06 11.19 2.71
CA ASN A 29 -0.31 9.99 3.46
C ASN A 29 -0.04 8.76 2.59
N VAL A 30 0.85 7.89 3.04
CA VAL A 30 1.24 6.65 2.36
C VAL A 30 0.76 5.45 3.17
N TYR A 31 0.05 4.55 2.52
CA TYR A 31 -0.41 3.30 3.12
C TYR A 31 0.26 2.11 2.43
N VAL A 32 0.89 1.25 3.22
CA VAL A 32 1.59 0.05 2.72
C VAL A 32 0.90 -1.20 3.24
N ILE A 33 0.47 -2.07 2.34
CA ILE A 33 -0.15 -3.35 2.66
C ILE A 33 0.85 -4.46 2.44
N GLY A 34 1.22 -5.12 3.52
CA GLY A 34 2.28 -6.11 3.60
C GLY A 34 3.56 -5.54 4.22
N ALA A 35 4.03 -6.16 5.29
CA ALA A 35 5.25 -5.77 6.02
C ALA A 35 6.36 -6.85 5.91
N GLY A 36 6.48 -7.45 4.73
CA GLY A 36 7.64 -8.23 4.36
C GLY A 36 8.81 -7.33 3.93
N VAL A 37 9.85 -7.91 3.34
CA VAL A 37 11.06 -7.16 2.90
C VAL A 37 10.71 -5.96 2.02
N ALA A 38 9.85 -6.15 1.02
CA ALA A 38 9.46 -5.09 0.10
C ALA A 38 8.62 -4.01 0.79
N GLY A 39 7.66 -4.41 1.64
CA GLY A 39 6.80 -3.47 2.37
C GLY A 39 7.58 -2.64 3.38
N LEU A 40 8.47 -3.26 4.16
CA LEU A 40 9.31 -2.56 5.11
C LEU A 40 10.27 -1.58 4.42
N ALA A 41 10.83 -1.97 3.26
CA ALA A 41 11.65 -1.06 2.45
C ALA A 41 10.82 0.15 1.95
N ALA A 42 9.57 -0.06 1.55
CA ALA A 42 8.67 1.01 1.13
C ALA A 42 8.33 1.95 2.31
N ILE A 43 8.02 1.39 3.49
CA ILE A 43 7.74 2.18 4.70
C ILE A 43 8.93 3.07 5.06
N GLY A 44 10.13 2.50 5.16
CA GLY A 44 11.34 3.26 5.49
C GLY A 44 11.66 4.33 4.46
N THR A 45 11.51 4.04 3.18
CA THR A 45 11.74 5.01 2.11
C THR A 45 10.75 6.16 2.14
N ALA A 46 9.45 5.88 2.24
CA ALA A 46 8.41 6.90 2.28
C ALA A 46 8.53 7.78 3.54
N SER A 47 8.84 7.18 4.68
CA SER A 47 9.12 7.89 5.93
C SER A 47 10.34 8.82 5.80
N SER A 48 11.41 8.35 5.17
CA SER A 48 12.62 9.15 4.92
C SER A 48 12.36 10.34 3.99
N LEU A 49 11.38 10.23 3.09
CA LEU A 49 10.94 11.33 2.23
C LEU A 49 9.97 12.30 2.94
N GLY A 50 9.65 12.06 4.21
CA GLY A 50 8.83 12.94 5.03
C GLY A 50 7.32 12.72 4.93
N ALA A 51 6.87 11.61 4.37
CA ALA A 51 5.46 11.22 4.35
C ALA A 51 4.99 10.76 5.75
N VAL A 52 3.68 10.84 5.98
CA VAL A 52 3.01 10.12 7.06
C VAL A 52 2.70 8.72 6.56
N VAL A 53 3.32 7.72 7.16
CA VAL A 53 3.27 6.34 6.68
C VAL A 53 2.49 5.46 7.64
N ARG A 54 1.55 4.69 7.10
CA ARG A 54 0.86 3.61 7.79
C ARG A 54 1.17 2.29 7.09
N GLY A 55 1.31 1.24 7.88
CA GLY A 55 1.55 -0.10 7.38
C GLY A 55 0.66 -1.11 8.05
N THR A 56 0.25 -2.14 7.31
CA THR A 56 -0.51 -3.26 7.84
C THR A 56 0.04 -4.58 7.35
N ASP A 57 -0.10 -5.60 8.16
CA ASP A 57 0.20 -7.00 7.81
C ASP A 57 -0.78 -7.90 8.57
N VAL A 58 -1.06 -9.07 8.03
CA VAL A 58 -1.87 -10.09 8.73
C VAL A 58 -1.14 -10.71 9.91
N ARG A 59 0.17 -10.50 10.00
CA ARG A 59 1.06 -10.98 11.07
C ARG A 59 1.27 -9.86 12.09
N PRO A 60 0.71 -9.96 13.30
CA PRO A 60 0.81 -8.90 14.31
C PRO A 60 2.25 -8.66 14.79
N GLU A 61 3.13 -9.67 14.70
CA GLU A 61 4.53 -9.57 15.06
C GLU A 61 5.35 -8.59 14.20
N THR A 62 4.81 -8.15 13.05
CA THR A 62 5.47 -7.16 12.19
C THR A 62 5.30 -5.72 12.70
N ALA A 63 4.44 -5.48 13.69
CA ALA A 63 4.12 -4.14 14.19
C ALA A 63 5.38 -3.37 14.65
N ASP A 64 6.25 -4.02 15.41
CA ASP A 64 7.50 -3.39 15.90
C ASP A 64 8.43 -3.01 14.75
N GLN A 65 8.48 -3.82 13.69
CA GLN A 65 9.29 -3.54 12.51
C GLN A 65 8.75 -2.32 11.73
N VAL A 66 7.45 -2.23 11.56
CA VAL A 66 6.79 -1.08 10.93
C VAL A 66 7.09 0.20 11.73
N GLN A 67 6.91 0.17 13.05
CA GLN A 67 7.15 1.30 13.92
C GLN A 67 8.63 1.72 13.93
N SER A 68 9.55 0.78 13.94
CA SER A 68 11.00 1.07 13.92
C SER A 68 11.46 1.80 12.66
N LEU A 69 10.71 1.68 11.56
CA LEU A 69 10.98 2.37 10.29
C LEU A 69 10.20 3.69 10.13
N GLY A 70 9.51 4.13 11.18
CA GLY A 70 8.78 5.39 11.20
C GLY A 70 7.34 5.30 10.69
N GLY A 71 6.78 4.10 10.53
CA GLY A 71 5.38 3.87 10.18
C GLY A 71 4.51 3.69 11.42
N GLU A 72 3.22 3.98 11.27
CA GLU A 72 2.16 3.59 12.22
C GLU A 72 1.60 2.23 11.78
N PHE A 73 1.54 1.27 12.71
CA PHE A 73 0.95 -0.04 12.39
C PHE A 73 -0.57 0.02 12.54
N VAL A 74 -1.28 -0.38 11.48
CA VAL A 74 -2.73 -0.51 11.46
C VAL A 74 -3.10 -1.98 11.61
N GLU A 75 -3.73 -2.31 12.74
CA GLU A 75 -4.15 -3.67 13.03
C GLU A 75 -5.29 -4.13 12.12
N ILE A 76 -5.21 -5.39 11.71
CA ILE A 76 -6.32 -6.11 11.11
C ILE A 76 -6.99 -6.91 12.23
N PRO A 77 -8.33 -6.78 12.44
CA PRO A 77 -9.02 -7.39 13.59
C PRO A 77 -8.90 -8.91 13.70
N VAL A 78 -8.36 -9.54 12.69
CA VAL A 78 -8.30 -11.00 12.53
C VAL A 78 -6.90 -11.51 12.23
N ALA A 79 -5.88 -10.72 12.58
CA ALA A 79 -4.48 -11.10 12.44
C ALA A 79 -4.18 -12.42 13.16
N GLN A 80 -3.35 -13.25 12.54
CA GLN A 80 -2.94 -14.55 13.07
C GLN A 80 -1.44 -14.59 13.25
N GLU A 81 -0.99 -15.22 14.34
CA GLU A 81 0.43 -15.50 14.52
C GLU A 81 0.90 -16.51 13.46
N SER A 82 2.02 -16.24 12.82
CA SER A 82 2.65 -17.13 11.86
C SER A 82 3.78 -17.91 12.53
N SER A 83 3.78 -19.23 12.36
CA SER A 83 4.84 -20.09 12.89
C SER A 83 6.09 -20.16 12.00
N ASP A 84 5.99 -19.73 10.74
CA ASP A 84 7.00 -19.91 9.69
C ASP A 84 7.34 -18.63 8.91
N GLY A 85 6.87 -17.47 9.35
CA GLY A 85 7.13 -16.18 8.72
C GLY A 85 6.28 -15.87 7.47
N TYR A 86 5.39 -16.77 7.07
CA TYR A 86 4.41 -16.54 6.00
C TYR A 86 3.00 -16.36 6.56
N ALA A 87 2.21 -15.50 5.92
CA ALA A 87 0.81 -15.32 6.27
C ALA A 87 0.00 -16.60 6.03
N GLN A 88 -0.76 -17.03 7.03
CA GLN A 88 -1.67 -18.16 6.88
C GLN A 88 -2.93 -17.77 6.10
N ALA A 89 -3.62 -18.78 5.53
CA ALA A 89 -4.88 -18.55 4.84
C ALA A 89 -5.95 -18.09 5.83
N MET A 90 -6.65 -17.02 5.49
CA MET A 90 -7.73 -16.43 6.29
C MET A 90 -9.06 -17.11 5.97
N SER A 91 -10.00 -17.12 6.92
CA SER A 91 -11.40 -17.48 6.66
C SER A 91 -12.11 -16.38 5.86
N VAL A 92 -13.25 -16.69 5.25
CA VAL A 92 -14.04 -15.70 4.47
C VAL A 92 -14.41 -14.48 5.30
N ASP A 93 -14.83 -14.66 6.55
CA ASP A 93 -15.20 -13.56 7.45
C ASP A 93 -13.98 -12.70 7.81
N GLN A 94 -12.83 -13.33 7.97
CA GLN A 94 -11.57 -12.65 8.21
C GLN A 94 -11.11 -11.84 7.00
N GLU A 95 -11.26 -12.38 5.79
CA GLU A 95 -10.96 -11.64 4.56
C GLU A 95 -11.87 -10.42 4.39
N LEU A 96 -13.16 -10.54 4.70
CA LEU A 96 -14.09 -9.42 4.64
C LEU A 96 -13.73 -8.32 5.64
N ALA A 97 -13.43 -8.66 6.89
CA ALA A 97 -13.01 -7.70 7.90
C ALA A 97 -11.69 -7.00 7.53
N ALA A 98 -10.73 -7.74 6.96
CA ALA A 98 -9.48 -7.18 6.47
C ALA A 98 -9.72 -6.21 5.31
N ARG A 99 -10.60 -6.53 4.36
CA ARG A 99 -10.95 -5.66 3.24
C ARG A 99 -11.58 -4.34 3.68
N GLU A 100 -12.37 -4.33 4.72
CA GLU A 100 -12.92 -3.09 5.30
C GLU A 100 -11.79 -2.17 5.79
N VAL A 101 -10.78 -2.72 6.47
CA VAL A 101 -9.60 -1.96 6.90
C VAL A 101 -8.83 -1.42 5.69
N TYR A 102 -8.54 -2.26 4.71
CA TYR A 102 -7.83 -1.84 3.50
C TYR A 102 -8.56 -0.72 2.76
N SER A 103 -9.87 -0.84 2.60
CA SER A 103 -10.70 0.16 1.90
C SER A 103 -10.73 1.50 2.64
N ARG A 104 -10.89 1.47 3.96
CA ARG A 104 -10.90 2.66 4.81
C ARG A 104 -9.55 3.39 4.76
N GLU A 105 -8.46 2.65 4.92
CA GLU A 105 -7.11 3.23 4.91
C GLU A 105 -6.73 3.74 3.51
N ALA A 106 -7.11 3.02 2.45
CA ALA A 106 -6.88 3.46 1.08
C ALA A 106 -7.61 4.78 0.77
N ALA A 107 -8.87 4.90 1.18
CA ALA A 107 -9.67 6.13 0.98
C ALA A 107 -9.06 7.35 1.70
N ALA A 108 -8.41 7.13 2.86
CA ALA A 108 -7.74 8.17 3.64
C ALA A 108 -6.34 8.53 3.10
N SER A 109 -5.77 7.71 2.22
CA SER A 109 -4.39 7.83 1.75
C SER A 109 -4.29 8.57 0.42
N ASP A 110 -3.11 9.12 0.16
CA ASP A 110 -2.72 9.70 -1.12
C ASP A 110 -2.01 8.66 -1.99
N ILE A 111 -1.28 7.76 -1.36
CA ILE A 111 -0.52 6.70 -2.01
C ILE A 111 -0.77 5.38 -1.29
N VAL A 112 -1.02 4.33 -2.07
CA VAL A 112 -1.14 2.95 -1.58
C VAL A 112 -0.11 2.09 -2.27
N ILE A 113 0.67 1.32 -1.51
CA ILE A 113 1.63 0.35 -2.04
C ILE A 113 1.23 -1.04 -1.53
N THR A 114 0.97 -1.96 -2.44
CA THR A 114 0.60 -3.33 -2.10
C THR A 114 1.76 -4.28 -2.39
N THR A 115 2.07 -5.15 -1.44
CA THR A 115 3.22 -6.05 -1.52
C THR A 115 2.87 -7.50 -1.17
N ALA A 116 1.59 -7.83 -1.07
CA ALA A 116 1.18 -9.16 -0.62
C ALA A 116 1.33 -10.19 -1.74
N LEU A 117 2.17 -11.18 -1.49
CA LEU A 117 2.40 -12.32 -2.36
C LEU A 117 2.31 -13.61 -1.55
N ILE A 118 1.68 -14.63 -2.14
CA ILE A 118 1.63 -15.99 -1.58
C ILE A 118 2.43 -16.88 -2.54
N PRO A 119 3.51 -17.51 -2.07
CA PRO A 119 4.34 -18.36 -2.94
C PRO A 119 3.52 -19.43 -3.65
N GLY A 120 3.67 -19.53 -4.98
CA GLY A 120 3.00 -20.52 -5.80
C GLY A 120 1.49 -20.33 -6.02
N LYS A 121 0.92 -19.18 -5.60
CA LYS A 121 -0.50 -18.84 -5.79
C LYS A 121 -0.64 -17.47 -6.45
N PRO A 122 -1.80 -17.19 -7.06
CA PRO A 122 -2.14 -15.82 -7.48
C PRO A 122 -2.07 -14.86 -6.31
N ALA A 123 -1.73 -13.59 -6.59
CA ALA A 123 -1.72 -12.54 -5.58
C ALA A 123 -3.13 -12.37 -4.97
N PRO A 124 -3.25 -12.21 -3.65
CA PRO A 124 -4.56 -12.01 -3.02
C PRO A 124 -5.13 -10.65 -3.43
N LEU A 125 -6.44 -10.60 -3.66
CA LEU A 125 -7.17 -9.37 -3.92
C LEU A 125 -7.36 -8.59 -2.61
N LEU A 126 -6.74 -7.42 -2.49
CA LEU A 126 -6.78 -6.57 -1.30
C LEU A 126 -7.56 -5.27 -1.54
N ILE A 127 -7.37 -4.65 -2.69
CA ILE A 127 -8.02 -3.39 -3.07
C ILE A 127 -9.02 -3.65 -4.20
N THR A 128 -10.30 -3.54 -3.88
CA THR A 128 -11.39 -3.71 -4.84
C THR A 128 -11.56 -2.46 -5.72
N ALA A 129 -12.27 -2.61 -6.84
CA ALA A 129 -12.65 -1.48 -7.69
C ALA A 129 -13.47 -0.43 -6.92
N GLU A 130 -14.32 -0.86 -5.98
CA GLU A 130 -15.09 0.02 -5.10
C GLU A 130 -14.17 0.82 -4.16
N ALA A 131 -13.15 0.18 -3.58
CA ALA A 131 -12.16 0.86 -2.75
C ALA A 131 -11.38 1.91 -3.54
N VAL A 132 -11.00 1.61 -4.80
CA VAL A 132 -10.34 2.58 -5.70
C VAL A 132 -11.27 3.76 -6.01
N ALA A 133 -12.55 3.51 -6.25
CA ALA A 133 -13.55 4.55 -6.51
C ALA A 133 -13.74 5.52 -5.32
N ALA A 134 -13.48 5.06 -4.09
CA ALA A 134 -13.54 5.88 -2.88
C ALA A 134 -12.25 6.67 -2.61
N MET A 135 -11.18 6.45 -3.35
CA MET A 135 -9.92 7.19 -3.20
C MET A 135 -10.02 8.59 -3.78
N LYS A 136 -9.18 9.49 -3.26
CA LYS A 136 -9.12 10.88 -3.71
C LYS A 136 -8.59 10.97 -5.15
N PRO A 137 -9.12 11.88 -5.99
CA PRO A 137 -8.50 12.19 -7.27
C PRO A 137 -7.03 12.60 -7.11
N GLY A 138 -6.18 12.10 -7.99
CA GLY A 138 -4.74 12.32 -7.92
C GLY A 138 -3.99 11.35 -7.01
N SER A 139 -4.69 10.41 -6.35
CA SER A 139 -4.05 9.33 -5.60
C SER A 139 -3.33 8.35 -6.53
N VAL A 140 -2.36 7.62 -5.97
CA VAL A 140 -1.54 6.64 -6.69
C VAL A 140 -1.57 5.30 -5.97
N ILE A 141 -1.75 4.23 -6.74
CA ILE A 141 -1.54 2.85 -6.27
C ILE A 141 -0.33 2.28 -7.00
N VAL A 142 0.59 1.67 -6.26
CA VAL A 142 1.67 0.84 -6.84
C VAL A 142 1.47 -0.58 -6.38
N ASP A 143 1.19 -1.46 -7.33
CA ASP A 143 0.88 -2.86 -7.08
C ASP A 143 2.09 -3.74 -7.39
N LEU A 144 2.82 -4.16 -6.36
CA LEU A 144 3.95 -5.07 -6.50
C LEU A 144 3.54 -6.52 -6.74
N GLY A 145 2.25 -6.84 -6.60
CA GLY A 145 1.67 -8.14 -6.95
C GLY A 145 1.30 -8.29 -8.42
N ALA A 146 1.52 -7.26 -9.24
CA ALA A 146 1.03 -7.20 -10.63
C ALA A 146 1.45 -8.40 -11.49
N ALA A 147 2.68 -8.89 -11.35
CA ALA A 147 3.17 -10.07 -12.09
C ALA A 147 2.40 -11.36 -11.77
N ASN A 148 1.76 -11.43 -10.60
CA ASN A 148 1.01 -12.60 -10.11
C ASN A 148 -0.51 -12.35 -10.07
N GLY A 149 -1.01 -11.47 -10.93
CA GLY A 149 -2.43 -11.15 -11.06
C GLY A 149 -2.87 -9.86 -10.37
N GLY A 150 -2.03 -9.29 -9.49
CA GLY A 150 -2.28 -8.02 -8.80
C GLY A 150 -3.03 -8.13 -7.48
N ASN A 151 -2.70 -7.25 -6.54
CA ASN A 151 -3.44 -7.07 -5.28
C ASN A 151 -4.60 -6.06 -5.43
N CYS A 152 -4.59 -5.25 -6.48
CA CYS A 152 -5.66 -4.34 -6.83
C CYS A 152 -6.45 -4.88 -8.02
N GLU A 153 -7.78 -4.88 -7.91
CA GLU A 153 -8.68 -5.41 -8.94
C GLU A 153 -8.50 -4.72 -10.30
N LEU A 154 -8.15 -3.43 -10.31
CA LEU A 154 -7.99 -2.65 -11.52
C LEU A 154 -6.54 -2.62 -12.05
N THR A 155 -5.62 -3.35 -11.45
CA THR A 155 -4.25 -3.45 -11.92
C THR A 155 -4.19 -4.13 -13.29
N VAL A 156 -3.49 -3.48 -14.24
CA VAL A 156 -3.14 -4.07 -15.54
C VAL A 156 -1.64 -4.38 -15.53
N PRO A 157 -1.24 -5.65 -15.54
CA PRO A 157 0.18 -6.02 -15.50
C PRO A 157 0.99 -5.36 -16.62
N GLY A 158 2.15 -4.80 -16.26
CA GLY A 158 3.06 -4.12 -17.18
C GLY A 158 2.62 -2.72 -17.60
N ARG A 159 1.55 -2.17 -17.04
CA ARG A 159 0.99 -0.88 -17.45
C ARG A 159 0.78 0.10 -16.30
N VAL A 160 0.72 1.37 -16.67
CA VAL A 160 0.20 2.45 -15.85
C VAL A 160 -1.16 2.83 -16.42
N THR A 161 -2.19 2.86 -15.58
CA THR A 161 -3.55 3.25 -15.95
C THR A 161 -4.06 4.35 -15.03
N VAL A 162 -5.04 5.12 -15.50
CA VAL A 162 -5.72 6.13 -14.70
C VAL A 162 -7.22 5.84 -14.73
N THR A 163 -7.84 5.79 -13.56
CA THR A 163 -9.27 5.51 -13.42
C THR A 163 -10.11 6.76 -13.70
N ASP A 164 -11.43 6.59 -13.87
CA ASP A 164 -12.35 7.69 -14.13
C ASP A 164 -12.37 8.74 -13.01
N ASN A 165 -12.15 8.33 -11.76
CA ASN A 165 -12.02 9.25 -10.63
C ASN A 165 -10.60 9.80 -10.42
N GLY A 166 -9.68 9.57 -11.36
CA GLY A 166 -8.34 10.17 -11.36
C GLY A 166 -7.32 9.49 -10.46
N VAL A 167 -7.46 8.19 -10.17
CA VAL A 167 -6.46 7.39 -9.46
C VAL A 167 -5.50 6.75 -10.45
N THR A 168 -4.21 6.98 -10.29
CA THR A 168 -3.17 6.34 -11.11
C THR A 168 -2.80 4.98 -10.51
N ILE A 169 -2.84 3.92 -11.31
CA ILE A 169 -2.48 2.57 -10.91
C ILE A 169 -1.24 2.13 -11.68
N ILE A 170 -0.16 1.86 -10.97
CA ILE A 170 1.12 1.41 -11.50
C ILE A 170 1.23 -0.10 -11.28
N GLY A 171 1.16 -0.85 -12.37
CA GLY A 171 1.21 -2.31 -12.38
C GLY A 171 2.48 -2.86 -13.03
N TYR A 172 3.63 -2.22 -12.82
CA TYR A 172 4.89 -2.73 -13.37
C TYR A 172 5.20 -4.13 -12.84
N THR A 173 5.60 -5.02 -13.74
CA THR A 173 5.90 -6.42 -13.41
C THR A 173 7.34 -6.65 -13.00
N ASP A 174 8.21 -5.66 -13.19
CA ASP A 174 9.61 -5.68 -12.78
C ASP A 174 10.02 -4.29 -12.27
N LEU A 175 9.94 -4.12 -10.96
CA LEU A 175 10.40 -2.90 -10.26
C LEU A 175 11.77 -3.09 -9.58
N ALA A 176 12.30 -4.30 -9.59
CA ALA A 176 13.60 -4.62 -8.99
C ALA A 176 14.75 -4.57 -10.01
N GLY A 177 14.42 -4.60 -11.31
CA GLY A 177 15.36 -4.61 -12.43
C GLY A 177 16.05 -3.30 -12.72
#